data_d24be6cf393111c483c603ca7e5a551c
#
_entry.id   d24be6cf393111c483c603ca7e5a551c
#
_cell.length_a   1.000
_cell.length_b   1.000
_cell.length_c   1.000
_cell.angle_alpha   90.00
_cell.angle_beta   90.00
_cell.angle_gamma   90.00
#
_symmetry.space_group_name_H-M   'P 1'
#
loop_
_entity.id
_entity.type
_entity.pdbx_description
1 polymer ?
#
loop_
_entity_poly.entity_id
_entity_poly.type
_entity_poly.pdbx_seq_one_letter_code
_entity_poly.pdbx_strand_id
1 'polypeptide(L)'
;MKKIVYLFAAGAMALTACNSEPSYKISGTVEGAEDGKVVYLQKQQGRELVKLDSAVVTNGKFTFSGRKDTAAVHYLTINVNEGKRYMLDFFLENGNITAILGQESSIKGTVCNDAYQAFKDSDNARMKEARVLISKFRNDSTLTEEQ
;
A
#
# COMPACT_ATOMS: atom_id res chain seq x y z
N MET A 1 -71.13 22.01 -1.34
CA MET A 1 -70.50 20.85 -2.02
C MET A 1 -69.04 21.18 -2.29
N LYS A 2 -68.17 20.72 -1.42
CA LYS A 2 -66.73 21.06 -1.48
C LYS A 2 -66.02 19.92 -2.24
N LYS A 3 -65.47 20.23 -3.41
CA LYS A 3 -64.69 19.30 -4.23
C LYS A 3 -63.23 19.29 -3.69
N ILE A 4 -62.81 18.19 -3.10
CA ILE A 4 -61.45 17.97 -2.67
C ILE A 4 -60.68 17.43 -3.85
N VAL A 5 -59.71 18.21 -4.35
CA VAL A 5 -58.77 17.79 -5.39
C VAL A 5 -57.56 17.20 -4.70
N TYR A 6 -57.37 15.87 -4.77
CA TYR A 6 -56.14 15.23 -4.34
C TYR A 6 -55.08 15.39 -5.43
N LEU A 7 -54.09 16.21 -5.13
CA LEU A 7 -52.89 16.34 -5.96
C LEU A 7 -51.89 15.21 -5.61
N PHE A 8 -51.85 14.19 -6.47
CA PHE A 8 -50.86 13.13 -6.38
C PHE A 8 -49.50 13.69 -6.86
N ALA A 9 -48.63 14.09 -5.93
CA ALA A 9 -47.23 14.40 -6.22
C ALA A 9 -46.47 13.07 -6.35
N ALA A 10 -46.32 12.58 -7.58
CA ALA A 10 -45.43 11.45 -7.90
C ALA A 10 -43.98 11.97 -7.78
N GLY A 11 -43.36 11.72 -6.63
CA GLY A 11 -41.93 11.93 -6.43
C GLY A 11 -41.12 10.96 -7.30
N ALA A 12 -40.61 11.43 -8.43
CA ALA A 12 -39.63 10.71 -9.20
C ALA A 12 -38.31 10.68 -8.39
N MET A 13 -38.06 9.61 -7.66
CA MET A 13 -36.73 9.31 -7.12
C MET A 13 -35.82 9.01 -8.31
N ALA A 14 -35.08 10.02 -8.76
CA ALA A 14 -33.96 9.84 -9.66
C ALA A 14 -32.88 9.06 -8.90
N LEU A 15 -32.84 7.75 -9.12
CA LEU A 15 -31.69 6.91 -8.76
C LEU A 15 -30.55 7.37 -9.68
N THR A 16 -29.79 8.35 -9.22
CA THR A 16 -28.48 8.65 -9.79
C THR A 16 -27.60 7.46 -9.46
N ALA A 17 -27.54 6.47 -10.35
CA ALA A 17 -26.49 5.47 -10.33
C ALA A 17 -25.18 6.23 -10.50
N CYS A 18 -24.47 6.45 -9.38
CA CYS A 18 -23.08 6.89 -9.42
C CYS A 18 -22.28 5.76 -10.10
N ASN A 19 -22.13 5.85 -11.41
CA ASN A 19 -21.11 5.13 -12.14
C ASN A 19 -19.78 5.77 -11.78
N SER A 20 -19.27 5.49 -10.58
CA SER A 20 -17.92 5.89 -10.22
C SER A 20 -16.95 5.05 -11.04
N GLU A 21 -16.25 5.71 -11.94
CA GLU A 21 -15.18 5.06 -12.70
C GLU A 21 -14.18 4.39 -11.75
N PRO A 22 -13.64 3.21 -12.12
CA PRO A 22 -12.66 2.52 -11.29
C PRO A 22 -11.52 3.44 -10.89
N SER A 23 -11.28 3.58 -9.61
CA SER A 23 -10.24 4.44 -9.05
C SER A 23 -9.50 3.74 -7.92
N TYR A 24 -8.28 4.16 -7.62
CA TYR A 24 -7.56 3.72 -6.45
C TYR A 24 -7.65 4.74 -5.32
N LYS A 25 -7.62 4.23 -4.09
CA LYS A 25 -7.37 5.00 -2.88
C LYS A 25 -6.33 4.28 -2.04
N ILE A 26 -5.18 4.92 -1.82
CA ILE A 26 -4.15 4.42 -0.91
C ILE A 26 -4.34 5.14 0.42
N SER A 27 -4.57 4.39 1.48
CA SER A 27 -4.58 4.89 2.85
C SER A 27 -3.40 4.26 3.59
N GLY A 28 -2.49 5.08 4.09
CA GLY A 28 -1.27 4.57 4.69
C GLY A 28 -0.94 5.19 6.04
N THR A 29 -0.09 4.46 6.78
CA THR A 29 0.53 4.93 8.02
C THR A 29 2.04 4.87 7.90
N VAL A 30 2.74 5.73 8.63
CA VAL A 30 4.21 5.77 8.68
C VAL A 30 4.68 5.67 10.11
N GLU A 31 5.47 4.65 10.40
CA GLU A 31 6.05 4.44 11.72
C GLU A 31 7.10 5.49 12.05
N GLY A 32 6.89 6.22 13.16
CA GLY A 32 7.85 7.18 13.69
C GLY A 32 8.09 8.42 12.82
N ALA A 33 7.19 8.70 11.86
CA ALA A 33 7.26 9.94 11.10
C ALA A 33 6.58 11.09 11.85
N GLU A 34 7.25 12.23 11.87
CA GLU A 34 6.68 13.49 12.32
C GLU A 34 5.72 14.06 11.29
N ASP A 35 4.76 14.86 11.75
CA ASP A 35 3.85 15.60 10.86
C ASP A 35 4.64 16.55 9.95
N GLY A 36 4.17 16.72 8.72
CA GLY A 36 4.85 17.51 7.71
C GLY A 36 5.86 16.77 6.86
N LYS A 37 6.26 15.54 7.22
CA LYS A 37 7.06 14.67 6.35
C LYS A 37 6.27 14.30 5.09
N VAL A 38 6.97 14.02 4.00
CA VAL A 38 6.35 13.78 2.69
C VAL A 38 6.59 12.36 2.23
N VAL A 39 5.50 11.65 1.93
CA VAL A 39 5.52 10.36 1.22
C VAL A 39 5.45 10.64 -0.26
N TYR A 40 6.29 9.97 -1.05
CA TYR A 40 6.27 10.04 -2.50
C TYR A 40 5.73 8.76 -3.10
N LEU A 41 4.79 8.88 -4.05
CA LEU A 41 4.39 7.83 -4.95
C LEU A 41 5.29 7.89 -6.18
N GLN A 42 5.96 6.79 -6.50
CA GLN A 42 6.98 6.75 -7.55
C GLN A 42 6.79 5.53 -8.46
N LYS A 43 7.26 5.64 -9.70
CA LYS A 43 7.43 4.51 -10.62
C LYS A 43 8.90 4.36 -10.99
N GLN A 44 9.28 3.15 -11.34
CA GLN A 44 10.60 2.90 -11.92
C GLN A 44 10.60 3.27 -13.42
N GLN A 45 11.58 4.02 -13.83
CA GLN A 45 11.85 4.34 -15.23
C GLN A 45 13.34 4.13 -15.51
N GLY A 46 13.66 3.04 -16.19
CA GLY A 46 15.04 2.60 -16.32
C GLY A 46 15.62 2.22 -14.95
N ARG A 47 16.66 2.92 -14.51
CA ARG A 47 17.31 2.71 -13.21
C ARG A 47 16.89 3.72 -12.14
N GLU A 48 16.00 4.64 -12.46
CA GLU A 48 15.61 5.73 -11.57
C GLU A 48 14.16 5.58 -11.09
N LEU A 49 13.88 6.12 -9.91
CA LEU A 49 12.53 6.28 -9.38
C LEU A 49 12.03 7.69 -9.69
N VAL A 50 11.02 7.78 -10.55
CA VAL A 50 10.38 9.04 -10.95
C VAL A 50 9.17 9.30 -10.07
N LYS A 51 9.09 10.48 -9.47
CA LYS A 51 7.95 10.92 -8.67
C LYS A 51 6.71 11.11 -9.55
N LEU A 52 5.60 10.54 -9.12
CA LEU A 52 4.28 10.71 -9.74
C LEU A 52 3.40 11.63 -8.90
N ASP A 53 3.46 11.48 -7.56
CA ASP A 53 2.64 12.22 -6.63
C ASP A 53 3.32 12.32 -5.27
N SER A 54 2.78 13.15 -4.36
CA SER A 54 3.27 13.33 -3.00
C SER A 54 2.14 13.60 -2.03
N ALA A 55 2.26 13.09 -0.81
CA ALA A 55 1.30 13.29 0.27
C ALA A 55 2.02 13.67 1.56
N VAL A 56 1.49 14.67 2.27
CA VAL A 56 2.02 15.10 3.56
C VAL A 56 1.50 14.16 4.65
N VAL A 57 2.37 13.75 5.55
CA VAL A 57 2.02 12.97 6.74
C VAL A 57 1.35 13.88 7.76
N THR A 58 0.19 13.47 8.24
CA THR A 58 -0.56 14.14 9.32
C THR A 58 -1.05 13.09 10.30
N ASN A 59 -0.72 13.23 11.57
CA ASN A 59 -1.00 12.21 12.60
C ASN A 59 -0.51 10.80 12.21
N GLY A 60 0.68 10.73 11.63
CA GLY A 60 1.28 9.48 11.16
C GLY A 60 0.58 8.84 9.95
N LYS A 61 -0.34 9.53 9.27
CA LYS A 61 -1.13 9.01 8.15
C LYS A 61 -0.91 9.81 6.87
N PHE A 62 -1.13 9.15 5.73
CA PHE A 62 -1.13 9.77 4.41
C PHE A 62 -2.18 9.12 3.51
N THR A 63 -2.55 9.81 2.43
CA THR A 63 -3.52 9.30 1.45
C THR A 63 -3.13 9.73 0.05
N PHE A 64 -3.28 8.81 -0.91
CA PHE A 64 -3.28 9.10 -2.34
C PHE A 64 -4.60 8.62 -2.95
N SER A 65 -5.04 9.27 -4.01
CA SER A 65 -6.18 8.83 -4.81
C SER A 65 -5.96 9.17 -6.27
N GLY A 66 -6.50 8.34 -7.15
CA GLY A 66 -6.37 8.54 -8.57
C GLY A 66 -6.98 7.39 -9.34
N ARG A 67 -6.64 7.31 -10.62
CA ARG A 67 -7.09 6.26 -11.53
C ARG A 67 -5.90 5.53 -12.14
N LYS A 68 -6.07 4.25 -12.37
CA LYS A 68 -5.09 3.41 -13.03
C LYS A 68 -5.79 2.48 -14.02
N ASP A 69 -5.32 2.48 -15.27
CA ASP A 69 -5.92 1.62 -16.29
C ASP A 69 -5.42 0.18 -16.19
N THR A 70 -4.18 0.00 -15.76
CA THR A 70 -3.53 -1.32 -15.65
C THR A 70 -2.72 -1.38 -14.37
N ALA A 71 -2.82 -2.50 -13.64
CA ALA A 71 -1.98 -2.75 -12.47
C ALA A 71 -0.49 -2.75 -12.86
N ALA A 72 0.33 -2.05 -12.08
CA ALA A 72 1.76 -1.99 -12.30
C ALA A 72 2.51 -1.74 -10.99
N VAL A 73 3.77 -2.20 -10.92
CA VAL A 73 4.62 -2.00 -9.75
C VAL A 73 4.95 -0.52 -9.59
N HIS A 74 4.72 -0.02 -8.37
CA HIS A 74 5.03 1.33 -7.92
C HIS A 74 5.70 1.28 -6.55
N TYR A 75 6.18 2.42 -6.10
CA TYR A 75 6.93 2.55 -4.86
C TYR A 75 6.37 3.68 -4.01
N LEU A 76 6.21 3.42 -2.72
CA LEU A 76 6.03 4.47 -1.70
C LEU A 76 7.35 4.67 -0.98
N THR A 77 7.80 5.92 -0.90
CA THR A 77 9.07 6.24 -0.22
C THR A 77 8.90 7.44 0.70
N ILE A 78 9.59 7.40 1.84
CA ILE A 78 9.66 8.51 2.79
C ILE A 78 11.00 8.53 3.50
N ASN A 79 11.56 9.72 3.70
CA ASN A 79 12.65 9.93 4.64
C ASN A 79 12.05 10.39 5.98
N VAL A 80 12.13 9.54 7.00
CA VAL A 80 11.56 9.82 8.33
C VAL A 80 12.45 10.78 9.10
N ASN A 81 13.76 10.50 9.13
CA ASN A 81 14.79 11.35 9.71
C ASN A 81 16.14 11.13 9.00
N GLU A 82 17.21 11.77 9.47
CA GLU A 82 18.55 11.55 8.94
C GLU A 82 18.96 10.08 9.06
N GLY A 83 19.20 9.44 7.93
CA GLY A 83 19.61 8.03 7.85
C GLY A 83 18.47 7.01 7.90
N LYS A 84 17.22 7.40 8.15
CA LYS A 84 16.09 6.46 8.20
C LYS A 84 15.10 6.72 7.05
N ARG A 85 15.10 5.82 6.08
CA ARG A 85 14.20 5.83 4.91
C ARG A 85 13.39 4.56 4.87
N TYR A 86 12.08 4.69 4.61
CA TYR A 86 11.25 3.56 4.26
C TYR A 86 10.93 3.56 2.77
N MET A 87 10.86 2.36 2.21
CA MET A 87 10.46 2.11 0.84
C MET A 87 9.59 0.85 0.80
N LEU A 88 8.46 0.94 0.13
CA LEU A 88 7.51 -0.16 -0.06
C LEU A 88 7.17 -0.24 -1.54
N ASP A 89 7.46 -1.37 -2.14
CA ASP A 89 7.03 -1.74 -3.48
C ASP A 89 5.66 -2.43 -3.43
N PHE A 90 4.81 -2.10 -4.38
CA PHE A 90 3.43 -2.58 -4.41
C PHE A 90 2.83 -2.48 -5.82
N PHE A 91 1.70 -3.16 -6.05
CA PHE A 91 0.93 -3.01 -7.27
C PHE A 91 -0.06 -1.84 -7.14
N LEU A 92 0.13 -0.79 -7.93
CA LEU A 92 -0.86 0.27 -8.07
C LEU A 92 -1.94 -0.20 -9.03
N GLU A 93 -3.10 -0.53 -8.48
CA GLU A 93 -4.32 -0.95 -9.17
C GLU A 93 -5.54 -0.28 -8.55
N ASN A 94 -6.67 -0.24 -9.26
CA ASN A 94 -7.89 0.35 -8.72
C ASN A 94 -8.44 -0.47 -7.55
N GLY A 95 -8.94 0.22 -6.54
CA GLY A 95 -9.44 -0.35 -5.29
C GLY A 95 -8.90 0.37 -4.06
N ASN A 96 -9.24 -0.13 -2.89
CA ASN A 96 -8.78 0.42 -1.62
C ASN A 96 -7.50 -0.30 -1.19
N ILE A 97 -6.38 0.41 -1.22
CA ILE A 97 -5.06 -0.09 -0.86
C ILE A 97 -4.71 0.43 0.53
N THR A 98 -4.28 -0.46 1.43
CA THR A 98 -3.78 -0.11 2.75
C THR A 98 -2.28 -0.35 2.81
N ALA A 99 -1.50 0.67 3.17
CA ALA A 99 -0.05 0.62 3.25
C ALA A 99 0.45 0.94 4.66
N ILE A 100 1.45 0.19 5.13
CA ILE A 100 2.19 0.50 6.35
C ILE A 100 3.66 0.67 5.94
N LEU A 101 4.21 1.85 6.22
CA LEU A 101 5.62 2.17 6.02
C LEU A 101 6.33 2.13 7.37
N GLY A 102 7.22 1.17 7.55
CA GLY A 102 7.91 0.92 8.81
C GLY A 102 9.08 -0.04 8.64
N GLN A 103 9.59 -0.54 9.75
CA GLN A 103 10.61 -1.59 9.72
C GLN A 103 10.09 -2.87 9.07
N GLU A 104 8.83 -3.21 9.32
CA GLU A 104 8.10 -4.28 8.64
C GLU A 104 6.98 -3.63 7.80
N SER A 105 7.37 -3.10 6.63
CA SER A 105 6.41 -2.50 5.71
C SER A 105 5.48 -3.55 5.12
N SER A 106 4.19 -3.21 4.96
CA SER A 106 3.18 -4.12 4.41
C SER A 106 2.17 -3.41 3.53
N ILE A 107 1.53 -4.19 2.66
CA ILE A 107 0.53 -3.72 1.69
C ILE A 107 -0.62 -4.72 1.59
N LYS A 108 -1.87 -4.22 1.53
CA LYS A 108 -3.08 -5.06 1.46
C LYS A 108 -4.25 -4.32 0.80
N GLY A 109 -5.32 -5.05 0.53
CA GLY A 109 -6.66 -4.52 0.21
C GLY A 109 -7.04 -4.61 -1.26
N THR A 110 -6.18 -5.16 -2.11
CA THR A 110 -6.50 -5.49 -3.50
C THR A 110 -5.86 -6.83 -3.88
N VAL A 111 -6.39 -7.47 -4.92
CA VAL A 111 -6.04 -8.85 -5.26
C VAL A 111 -4.53 -9.03 -5.49
N CYS A 112 -3.91 -8.14 -6.28
CA CYS A 112 -2.47 -8.25 -6.55
C CYS A 112 -1.64 -7.97 -5.29
N ASN A 113 -2.03 -6.98 -4.48
CA ASN A 113 -1.31 -6.63 -3.27
C ASN A 113 -1.42 -7.69 -2.18
N ASP A 114 -2.60 -8.29 -1.99
CA ASP A 114 -2.79 -9.36 -1.01
C ASP A 114 -1.97 -10.60 -1.38
N ALA A 115 -1.96 -11.00 -2.65
CA ALA A 115 -1.13 -12.09 -3.14
C ALA A 115 0.38 -11.78 -3.01
N TYR A 116 0.77 -10.55 -3.33
CA TYR A 116 2.15 -10.11 -3.22
C TYR A 116 2.64 -10.05 -1.76
N GLN A 117 1.80 -9.59 -0.84
CA GLN A 117 2.13 -9.61 0.59
C GLN A 117 2.30 -11.04 1.11
N ALA A 118 1.40 -11.95 0.74
CA ALA A 118 1.51 -13.36 1.12
C ALA A 118 2.82 -14.00 0.59
N PHE A 119 3.23 -13.66 -0.63
CA PHE A 119 4.52 -14.07 -1.17
C PHE A 119 5.69 -13.52 -0.34
N LYS A 120 5.70 -12.21 -0.02
CA LYS A 120 6.75 -11.60 0.80
C LYS A 120 6.83 -12.22 2.21
N ASP A 121 5.68 -12.48 2.83
CA ASP A 121 5.61 -13.11 4.15
C ASP A 121 6.21 -14.52 4.13
N SER A 122 5.88 -15.32 3.11
CA SER A 122 6.45 -16.66 2.91
C SER A 122 7.95 -16.62 2.67
N ASP A 123 8.43 -15.69 1.85
CA ASP A 123 9.85 -15.52 1.56
C ASP A 123 10.64 -15.11 2.82
N ASN A 124 10.12 -14.16 3.58
CA ASN A 124 10.71 -13.74 4.85
C ASN A 124 10.80 -14.90 5.87
N ALA A 125 9.77 -15.75 5.95
CA ALA A 125 9.80 -16.94 6.81
C ALA A 125 10.93 -17.89 6.41
N ARG A 126 11.05 -18.21 5.11
CA ARG A 126 12.14 -19.06 4.59
C ARG A 126 13.51 -18.46 4.86
N MET A 127 13.67 -17.15 4.68
CA MET A 127 14.93 -16.46 4.96
C MET A 127 15.31 -16.47 6.45
N LYS A 128 14.32 -16.37 7.35
CA LYS A 128 14.56 -16.52 8.81
C LYS A 128 15.03 -17.95 9.14
N GLU A 129 14.40 -18.98 8.60
CA GLU A 129 14.81 -20.36 8.78
C GLU A 129 16.24 -20.63 8.26
N ALA A 130 16.53 -20.14 7.04
CA ALA A 130 17.87 -20.26 6.46
C ALA A 130 18.94 -19.61 7.34
N ARG A 131 18.68 -18.43 7.89
CA ARG A 131 19.62 -17.73 8.82
C ARG A 131 19.86 -18.54 10.09
N VAL A 132 18.81 -19.16 10.65
CA VAL A 132 18.95 -20.04 11.83
C VAL A 132 19.82 -21.25 11.52
N LEU A 133 19.61 -21.90 10.36
CA LEU A 133 20.42 -23.02 9.92
C LEU A 133 21.89 -22.61 9.74
N ILE A 134 22.15 -21.52 9.01
CA ILE A 134 23.52 -21.01 8.79
C ILE A 134 24.20 -20.67 10.12
N SER A 135 23.47 -20.08 11.09
CA SER A 135 24.05 -19.79 12.40
C SER A 135 24.41 -21.04 13.19
N LYS A 136 23.57 -22.10 13.09
CA LYS A 136 23.88 -23.41 13.71
C LYS A 136 25.13 -24.02 13.09
N PHE A 137 25.26 -24.04 11.77
CA PHE A 137 26.46 -24.56 11.09
C PHE A 137 27.72 -23.79 11.45
N ARG A 138 27.66 -22.45 11.56
CA ARG A 138 28.83 -21.64 11.97
C ARG A 138 29.28 -21.90 13.40
N ASN A 139 28.35 -22.23 14.29
CA ASN A 139 28.63 -22.45 15.70
C ASN A 139 28.91 -23.92 16.02
N ASP A 140 28.76 -24.80 15.06
CA ASP A 140 29.06 -26.23 15.21
C ASP A 140 30.55 -26.48 14.93
N SER A 141 31.32 -26.47 16.01
CA SER A 141 32.78 -26.72 15.98
C SER A 141 33.16 -28.19 15.63
N THR A 142 32.16 -29.04 15.41
CA THR A 142 32.39 -30.46 15.06
C THR A 142 32.49 -30.70 13.54
N LEU A 143 32.10 -29.70 12.73
CA LEU A 143 32.23 -29.74 11.28
C LEU A 143 33.66 -29.35 10.89
N THR A 144 34.47 -30.31 10.49
CA THR A 144 35.81 -30.06 9.90
C THR A 144 35.64 -29.65 8.42
N GLU A 145 36.62 -28.89 7.89
CA GLU A 145 36.61 -28.34 6.51
C GLU A 145 36.67 -29.44 5.39
N GLU A 146 36.54 -30.73 5.72
CA GLU A 146 36.67 -31.85 4.80
C GLU A 146 35.34 -32.59 4.50
N GLN A 147 34.16 -31.93 4.68
CA GLN A 147 32.89 -32.54 4.26
C GLN A 147 32.06 -31.60 3.40
#